data_75f9d1f66c7f1b398e1f467aec839a57
#
_entry.id   75f9d1f66c7f1b398e1f467aec839a57
#
_cell.length_a   1.000
_cell.length_b   1.000
_cell.length_c   1.000
_cell.angle_alpha   90.00
_cell.angle_beta   90.00
_cell.angle_gamma   90.00
#
_symmetry.space_group_name_H-M   'P 1'
#
loop_
_entity.id
_entity.type
_entity.pdbx_description
1 polymer ?
#
loop_
_entity_poly.entity_id
_entity_poly.type
_entity_poly.pdbx_seq_one_letter_code
_entity_poly.pdbx_strand_id
1 'polypeptide(L)'
;MSNWPLLSILIWLPIIGGALVLAVRDARAARWASLLVALLTFALSVPLLTGFDYTSGALQFVETHAWIPAYDIGYNLGADGIAVALIVLTTLITVLALIGAWTSIDKRVNQYVAAFLILEGVTVGIFAATDAMLFYVFFEAMLIPMFLIIGIWGGPRRIYAAVKFFLYTFLGSVLMLVGLIYLYLKGGSFQLADLYQLSLTSKEQTWLFFAFLIAFAVKVPMFPVHTWLPDAHVEAPTAGSVILAAIALKIGGYGFLRFNLPILPDASNEWAGLVIALSLIAVIYVGLVALVQDDMKKLIAYSSIAHMGFVTLGAFVAFALVGSGSGDAAQLALQGSMVQMISHGFVSGAMFSCVGVLYDRMHTRRIADYGGVANVMPWFAAFAMLFFMANAGLPGTSGFVGEFMVILASFQSHPLQAFGAATTLVIGAAYTLWLYKRVFFGEVANAHVAELKDINGREALVLGVFALGVLALGLYPKPLTDLMEPSIAKLAAQIATSKL
;
A
#
# COMPACT_ATOMS: atom_id res chain seq x y z
N MET A 1 -13.62 -11.04 -25.80
CA MET A 1 -14.23 -10.81 -24.48
C MET A 1 -14.81 -9.40 -24.46
N SER A 2 -15.88 -9.21 -23.73
CA SER A 2 -16.84 -8.12 -23.79
C SER A 2 -16.22 -6.72 -23.97
N ASN A 3 -16.81 -5.90 -24.87
CA ASN A 3 -16.55 -4.46 -25.04
C ASN A 3 -17.00 -3.61 -23.82
N TRP A 4 -16.93 -4.16 -22.62
CA TRP A 4 -17.33 -3.45 -21.41
C TRP A 4 -16.15 -2.62 -20.89
N PRO A 5 -16.35 -1.33 -20.61
CA PRO A 5 -15.33 -0.46 -20.03
C PRO A 5 -15.15 -0.80 -18.55
N LEU A 6 -14.56 -1.98 -18.26
CA LEU A 6 -14.51 -2.53 -16.91
C LEU A 6 -13.70 -1.67 -15.96
N LEU A 7 -12.55 -1.13 -16.39
CA LEU A 7 -11.72 -0.27 -15.57
C LEU A 7 -12.41 1.06 -15.26
N SER A 8 -13.07 1.66 -16.25
CA SER A 8 -13.89 2.86 -16.01
C SER A 8 -15.04 2.61 -15.04
N ILE A 9 -15.70 1.46 -15.12
CA ILE A 9 -16.74 1.09 -14.17
C ILE A 9 -16.16 0.98 -12.75
N LEU A 10 -15.03 0.33 -12.57
CA LEU A 10 -14.36 0.19 -11.27
C LEU A 10 -13.91 1.53 -10.68
N ILE A 11 -13.60 2.51 -11.52
CA ILE A 11 -13.26 3.87 -11.09
C ILE A 11 -14.51 4.67 -10.73
N TRP A 12 -15.47 4.74 -11.66
CA TRP A 12 -16.58 5.68 -11.54
C TRP A 12 -17.74 5.16 -10.69
N LEU A 13 -17.95 3.85 -10.61
CA LEU A 13 -19.00 3.27 -9.75
C LEU A 13 -18.85 3.70 -8.28
N PRO A 14 -17.70 3.54 -7.62
CA PRO A 14 -17.56 3.97 -6.24
C PRO A 14 -17.51 5.51 -6.12
N ILE A 15 -16.97 6.26 -7.08
CA ILE A 15 -16.96 7.73 -7.05
C ILE A 15 -18.41 8.27 -7.13
N ILE A 16 -19.20 7.81 -8.11
CA ILE A 16 -20.60 8.22 -8.27
C ILE A 16 -21.44 7.72 -7.09
N GLY A 17 -21.23 6.47 -6.67
CA GLY A 17 -21.87 5.90 -5.49
C GLY A 17 -21.60 6.72 -4.23
N GLY A 18 -20.35 7.15 -4.01
CA GLY A 18 -19.97 8.05 -2.94
C GLY A 18 -20.67 9.41 -3.02
N ALA A 19 -20.72 10.01 -4.21
CA ALA A 19 -21.43 11.27 -4.43
C ALA A 19 -22.93 11.14 -4.14
N LEU A 20 -23.56 10.03 -4.53
CA LEU A 20 -24.98 9.77 -4.24
C LEU A 20 -25.22 9.55 -2.75
N VAL A 21 -24.34 8.83 -2.07
CA VAL A 21 -24.41 8.57 -0.61
C VAL A 21 -24.35 9.88 0.18
N LEU A 22 -23.69 10.93 -0.29
CA LEU A 22 -23.70 12.24 0.36
C LEU A 22 -25.11 12.82 0.53
N ALA A 23 -26.03 12.50 -0.38
CA ALA A 23 -27.42 12.94 -0.32
C ALA A 23 -28.27 12.12 0.67
N VAL A 24 -27.79 10.96 1.12
CA VAL A 24 -28.52 10.08 2.07
C VAL A 24 -28.40 10.63 3.48
N ARG A 25 -29.51 11.08 4.07
CA ARG A 25 -29.52 11.68 5.41
C ARG A 25 -29.51 10.65 6.54
N ASP A 26 -30.15 9.48 6.34
CA ASP A 26 -30.19 8.43 7.33
C ASP A 26 -28.84 7.69 7.39
N ALA A 27 -28.23 7.65 8.58
CA ALA A 27 -26.92 7.05 8.80
C ALA A 27 -26.89 5.54 8.52
N ARG A 28 -28.00 4.82 8.83
CA ARG A 28 -28.09 3.38 8.57
C ARG A 28 -28.18 3.11 7.07
N ALA A 29 -29.03 3.86 6.37
CA ALA A 29 -29.15 3.76 4.91
C ALA A 29 -27.83 4.11 4.21
N ALA A 30 -27.12 5.15 4.67
CA ALA A 30 -25.81 5.53 4.12
C ALA A 30 -24.77 4.41 4.28
N ARG A 31 -24.71 3.74 5.45
CA ARG A 31 -23.80 2.60 5.67
C ARG A 31 -24.13 1.42 4.74
N TRP A 32 -25.41 1.06 4.61
CA TRP A 32 -25.81 -0.06 3.74
C TRP A 32 -25.60 0.26 2.27
N ALA A 33 -25.94 1.48 1.83
CA ALA A 33 -25.71 1.92 0.45
C ALA A 33 -24.23 1.91 0.10
N SER A 34 -23.37 2.43 0.97
CA SER A 34 -21.91 2.41 0.74
C SER A 34 -21.34 1.00 0.72
N LEU A 35 -21.76 0.13 1.61
CA LEU A 35 -21.32 -1.27 1.62
C LEU A 35 -21.78 -2.00 0.34
N LEU A 36 -23.00 -1.76 -0.12
CA LEU A 36 -23.49 -2.33 -1.37
C LEU A 36 -22.64 -1.88 -2.57
N VAL A 37 -22.34 -0.58 -2.66
CA VAL A 37 -21.48 -0.04 -3.74
C VAL A 37 -20.10 -0.67 -3.69
N ALA A 38 -19.45 -0.74 -2.51
CA ALA A 38 -18.13 -1.33 -2.36
C ALA A 38 -18.13 -2.84 -2.69
N LEU A 39 -19.16 -3.60 -2.26
CA LEU A 39 -19.31 -5.01 -2.62
C LEU A 39 -19.51 -5.22 -4.12
N LEU A 40 -20.28 -4.36 -4.79
CA LEU A 40 -20.45 -4.40 -6.24
C LEU A 40 -19.13 -4.07 -6.94
N THR A 41 -18.38 -3.06 -6.48
CA THR A 41 -17.07 -2.73 -7.01
C THR A 41 -16.09 -3.91 -6.84
N PHE A 42 -16.07 -4.52 -5.68
CA PHE A 42 -15.24 -5.71 -5.44
C PHE A 42 -15.66 -6.89 -6.34
N ALA A 43 -16.95 -7.18 -6.43
CA ALA A 43 -17.45 -8.26 -7.31
C ALA A 43 -17.08 -8.01 -8.79
N LEU A 44 -17.15 -6.75 -9.25
CA LEU A 44 -16.74 -6.35 -10.61
C LEU A 44 -15.22 -6.33 -10.78
N SER A 45 -14.42 -6.32 -9.74
CA SER A 45 -12.97 -6.49 -9.86
C SER A 45 -12.51 -7.94 -10.03
N VAL A 46 -13.34 -8.92 -9.62
CA VAL A 46 -13.03 -10.36 -9.79
C VAL A 46 -12.82 -10.77 -11.27
N PRO A 47 -13.60 -10.28 -12.24
CA PRO A 47 -13.34 -10.52 -13.66
C PRO A 47 -11.95 -10.09 -14.14
N LEU A 48 -11.28 -9.15 -13.47
CA LEU A 48 -9.88 -8.83 -13.77
C LEU A 48 -8.94 -10.03 -13.52
N LEU A 49 -9.27 -10.89 -12.56
CA LEU A 49 -8.49 -12.12 -12.29
C LEU A 49 -8.91 -13.26 -13.21
N THR A 50 -10.22 -13.50 -13.37
CA THR A 50 -10.73 -14.66 -14.11
C THR A 50 -10.64 -14.52 -15.63
N GLY A 51 -10.62 -13.29 -16.13
CA GLY A 51 -10.47 -12.97 -17.56
C GLY A 51 -9.06 -12.54 -17.96
N PHE A 52 -8.10 -12.58 -17.04
CA PHE A 52 -6.72 -12.18 -17.29
C PHE A 52 -5.94 -13.25 -18.06
N ASP A 53 -5.17 -12.85 -19.04
CA ASP A 53 -4.20 -13.72 -19.70
C ASP A 53 -2.89 -13.73 -18.92
N TYR A 54 -2.66 -14.79 -18.19
CA TYR A 54 -1.49 -15.00 -17.33
C TYR A 54 -0.19 -15.26 -18.11
N THR A 55 -0.26 -15.34 -19.44
CA THR A 55 0.92 -15.58 -20.28
C THR A 55 1.48 -14.32 -20.92
N SER A 56 0.74 -13.20 -20.82
CA SER A 56 1.07 -11.94 -21.47
C SER A 56 1.46 -10.85 -20.49
N GLY A 57 2.62 -10.21 -20.68
CA GLY A 57 3.04 -8.99 -19.99
C GLY A 57 2.51 -7.69 -20.64
N ALA A 58 1.59 -7.80 -21.62
CA ALA A 58 0.95 -6.63 -22.21
C ALA A 58 -0.17 -6.08 -21.31
N LEU A 59 -0.53 -4.81 -21.53
CA LEU A 59 -1.71 -4.24 -20.90
C LEU A 59 -2.98 -4.90 -21.42
N GLN A 60 -3.88 -5.23 -20.52
CA GLN A 60 -5.19 -5.84 -20.80
C GLN A 60 -6.29 -4.90 -20.32
N PHE A 61 -7.53 -5.18 -20.72
CA PHE A 61 -8.70 -4.33 -20.41
C PHE A 61 -8.49 -2.86 -20.84
N VAL A 62 -7.82 -2.66 -21.98
CA VAL A 62 -7.40 -1.33 -22.43
C VAL A 62 -8.64 -0.51 -22.85
N GLU A 63 -8.71 0.72 -22.33
CA GLU A 63 -9.73 1.71 -22.66
C GLU A 63 -9.02 3.01 -23.05
N THR A 64 -9.37 3.57 -24.21
CA THR A 64 -8.68 4.76 -24.74
C THR A 64 -9.71 5.77 -25.20
N HIS A 65 -9.68 6.96 -24.59
CA HIS A 65 -10.54 8.07 -24.93
C HIS A 65 -9.78 9.40 -24.90
N ALA A 66 -9.96 10.26 -25.88
CA ALA A 66 -9.40 11.61 -25.86
C ALA A 66 -10.04 12.41 -24.71
N TRP A 67 -9.20 13.08 -23.88
CA TRP A 67 -9.67 13.93 -22.79
C TRP A 67 -9.32 15.40 -23.02
N ILE A 68 -8.04 15.74 -23.18
CA ILE A 68 -7.58 17.10 -23.46
C ILE A 68 -6.71 17.07 -24.73
N PRO A 69 -7.33 17.10 -25.93
CA PRO A 69 -6.58 16.91 -27.20
C PRO A 69 -5.49 17.95 -27.46
N ALA A 70 -5.65 19.17 -26.91
CA ALA A 70 -4.67 20.24 -27.09
C ALA A 70 -3.27 19.89 -26.52
N TYR A 71 -3.18 18.97 -25.59
CA TYR A 71 -1.95 18.52 -24.95
C TYR A 71 -1.71 17.01 -25.10
N ASP A 72 -2.46 16.34 -25.96
CA ASP A 72 -2.42 14.89 -26.15
C ASP A 72 -2.64 14.10 -24.82
N ILE A 73 -3.44 14.66 -23.90
CA ILE A 73 -3.79 14.00 -22.65
C ILE A 73 -5.02 13.12 -22.90
N GLY A 74 -4.85 11.81 -22.69
CA GLY A 74 -5.90 10.82 -22.86
C GLY A 74 -6.46 10.31 -21.54
N TYR A 75 -7.75 10.00 -21.53
CA TYR A 75 -8.34 9.11 -20.53
C TYR A 75 -8.03 7.67 -20.97
N ASN A 76 -6.81 7.24 -20.70
CA ASN A 76 -6.27 5.97 -21.15
C ASN A 76 -6.00 5.07 -19.97
N LEU A 77 -6.67 3.92 -19.96
CA LEU A 77 -6.61 2.93 -18.91
C LEU A 77 -6.13 1.59 -19.46
N GLY A 78 -5.47 0.82 -18.61
CA GLY A 78 -5.03 -0.53 -18.90
C GLY A 78 -4.48 -1.17 -17.64
N ALA A 79 -4.56 -2.47 -17.54
CA ALA A 79 -4.04 -3.20 -16.40
C ALA A 79 -3.18 -4.37 -16.85
N ASP A 80 -2.04 -4.53 -16.20
CA ASP A 80 -1.23 -5.74 -16.25
C ASP A 80 -1.31 -6.47 -14.90
N GLY A 81 -0.58 -7.56 -14.73
CA GLY A 81 -0.64 -8.35 -13.51
C GLY A 81 -0.29 -7.58 -12.23
N ILE A 82 0.60 -6.57 -12.33
CA ILE A 82 0.95 -5.69 -11.20
C ILE A 82 -0.24 -4.82 -10.82
N ALA A 83 -0.88 -4.18 -11.80
CA ALA A 83 -2.03 -3.30 -11.58
C ALA A 83 -3.25 -4.09 -11.07
N VAL A 84 -3.55 -5.24 -11.68
CA VAL A 84 -4.67 -6.12 -11.30
C VAL A 84 -4.57 -6.53 -9.83
N ALA A 85 -3.38 -6.97 -9.37
CA ALA A 85 -3.17 -7.37 -7.97
C ALA A 85 -3.50 -6.22 -6.99
N LEU A 86 -3.08 -4.98 -7.30
CA LEU A 86 -3.32 -3.81 -6.46
C LEU A 86 -4.77 -3.30 -6.54
N ILE A 87 -5.42 -3.38 -7.70
CA ILE A 87 -6.83 -3.02 -7.88
C ILE A 87 -7.73 -3.95 -7.05
N VAL A 88 -7.53 -5.26 -7.15
CA VAL A 88 -8.32 -6.24 -6.39
C VAL A 88 -8.08 -6.10 -4.88
N LEU A 89 -6.82 -5.87 -4.46
CA LEU A 89 -6.53 -5.57 -3.06
C LEU A 89 -7.27 -4.31 -2.60
N THR A 90 -7.30 -3.24 -3.40
CA THR A 90 -7.97 -1.97 -3.07
C THR A 90 -9.46 -2.19 -2.82
N THR A 91 -10.14 -2.86 -3.75
CA THR A 91 -11.59 -3.09 -3.65
C THR A 91 -11.95 -3.98 -2.46
N LEU A 92 -11.18 -5.04 -2.20
CA LEU A 92 -11.37 -5.91 -1.03
C LEU A 92 -11.17 -5.15 0.29
N ILE A 93 -10.08 -4.42 0.41
CA ILE A 93 -9.75 -3.70 1.66
C ILE A 93 -10.77 -2.59 1.94
N THR A 94 -11.33 -1.94 0.91
CA THR A 94 -12.40 -0.95 1.12
C THR A 94 -13.65 -1.58 1.73
N VAL A 95 -14.07 -2.75 1.25
CA VAL A 95 -15.17 -3.51 1.87
C VAL A 95 -14.88 -3.80 3.35
N LEU A 96 -13.68 -4.33 3.64
CA LEU A 96 -13.29 -4.66 5.02
C LEU A 96 -13.22 -3.42 5.93
N ALA A 97 -12.73 -2.30 5.41
CA ALA A 97 -12.65 -1.03 6.13
C ALA A 97 -14.05 -0.49 6.49
N LEU A 98 -15.00 -0.53 5.53
CA LEU A 98 -16.38 -0.09 5.76
C LEU A 98 -17.12 -0.99 6.78
N ILE A 99 -16.94 -2.32 6.69
CA ILE A 99 -17.49 -3.26 7.66
C ILE A 99 -16.85 -3.03 9.04
N GLY A 100 -15.54 -2.88 9.11
CA GLY A 100 -14.79 -2.65 10.35
C GLY A 100 -15.24 -1.36 11.06
N ALA A 101 -15.48 -0.28 10.31
CA ALA A 101 -15.88 1.02 10.83
C ALA A 101 -17.38 1.17 11.16
N TRP A 102 -18.17 0.11 11.05
CA TRP A 102 -19.64 0.16 11.12
C TRP A 102 -20.22 0.92 12.32
N THR A 103 -19.59 0.79 13.48
CA THR A 103 -20.05 1.41 14.74
C THR A 103 -19.11 2.46 15.29
N SER A 104 -17.94 2.65 14.68
CA SER A 104 -16.91 3.54 15.25
C SER A 104 -17.16 5.04 14.97
N ILE A 105 -18.05 5.36 14.01
CA ILE A 105 -18.33 6.74 13.60
C ILE A 105 -19.85 7.00 13.62
N ASP A 106 -20.27 8.00 14.41
CA ASP A 106 -21.67 8.39 14.54
C ASP A 106 -21.97 9.79 13.97
N LYS A 107 -20.94 10.60 13.76
CA LYS A 107 -21.09 11.98 13.24
C LYS A 107 -20.78 12.03 11.75
N ARG A 108 -21.68 12.65 10.97
CA ARG A 108 -21.52 12.85 9.52
C ARG A 108 -21.22 11.54 8.78
N VAL A 109 -21.96 10.48 9.11
CA VAL A 109 -21.70 9.12 8.62
C VAL A 109 -21.71 9.06 7.09
N ASN A 110 -22.69 9.72 6.44
CA ASN A 110 -22.79 9.78 4.98
C ASN A 110 -21.53 10.38 4.32
N GLN A 111 -20.98 11.46 4.90
CA GLN A 111 -19.74 12.07 4.40
C GLN A 111 -18.53 11.14 4.60
N TYR A 112 -18.49 10.45 5.74
CA TYR A 112 -17.43 9.52 6.06
C TYR A 112 -17.37 8.35 5.06
N VAL A 113 -18.47 7.63 4.89
CA VAL A 113 -18.51 6.48 3.99
C VAL A 113 -18.38 6.88 2.52
N ALA A 114 -18.89 8.07 2.14
CA ALA A 114 -18.70 8.63 0.80
C ALA A 114 -17.22 8.92 0.50
N ALA A 115 -16.48 9.45 1.48
CA ALA A 115 -15.05 9.70 1.32
C ALA A 115 -14.26 8.40 1.03
N PHE A 116 -14.64 7.27 1.66
CA PHE A 116 -14.01 5.97 1.38
C PHE A 116 -14.33 5.45 -0.02
N LEU A 117 -15.58 5.59 -0.48
CA LEU A 117 -15.95 5.18 -1.84
C LEU A 117 -15.23 6.03 -2.90
N ILE A 118 -15.18 7.35 -2.72
CA ILE A 118 -14.45 8.24 -3.63
C ILE A 118 -12.95 7.87 -3.63
N LEU A 119 -12.38 7.63 -2.45
CA LEU A 119 -11.00 7.21 -2.30
C LEU A 119 -10.72 5.88 -3.02
N GLU A 120 -11.63 4.91 -2.95
CA GLU A 120 -11.54 3.63 -3.66
C GLU A 120 -11.42 3.84 -5.16
N GLY A 121 -12.37 4.55 -5.77
CA GLY A 121 -12.37 4.76 -7.22
C GLY A 121 -11.16 5.55 -7.72
N VAL A 122 -10.78 6.61 -7.00
CA VAL A 122 -9.58 7.39 -7.31
C VAL A 122 -8.32 6.51 -7.25
N THR A 123 -8.24 5.62 -6.26
CA THR A 123 -7.08 4.72 -6.09
C THR A 123 -7.03 3.65 -7.19
N VAL A 124 -8.17 3.10 -7.58
CA VAL A 124 -8.26 2.22 -8.77
C VAL A 124 -7.77 2.96 -10.01
N GLY A 125 -8.16 4.24 -10.17
CA GLY A 125 -7.69 5.10 -11.26
C GLY A 125 -6.17 5.27 -11.29
N ILE A 126 -5.51 5.39 -10.13
CA ILE A 126 -4.03 5.46 -10.05
C ILE A 126 -3.39 4.19 -10.65
N PHE A 127 -3.89 3.02 -10.29
CA PHE A 127 -3.32 1.75 -10.75
C PHE A 127 -3.68 1.40 -12.19
N ALA A 128 -4.80 1.92 -12.71
CA ALA A 128 -5.26 1.66 -14.06
C ALA A 128 -4.77 2.68 -15.10
N ALA A 129 -4.33 3.88 -14.70
CA ALA A 129 -3.91 4.92 -15.64
C ALA A 129 -2.65 4.52 -16.41
N THR A 130 -2.72 4.63 -17.74
CA THR A 130 -1.60 4.41 -18.67
C THR A 130 -1.10 5.72 -19.30
N ASP A 131 -1.79 6.83 -19.03
CA ASP A 131 -1.37 8.19 -19.29
C ASP A 131 -0.79 8.79 -18.00
N ALA A 132 0.41 9.36 -18.08
CA ALA A 132 1.14 9.85 -16.91
C ALA A 132 0.48 11.08 -16.27
N MET A 133 -0.20 11.93 -17.07
CA MET A 133 -0.95 13.06 -16.54
C MET A 133 -2.25 12.58 -15.86
N LEU A 134 -2.94 11.60 -16.43
CA LEU A 134 -4.10 10.98 -15.80
C LEU A 134 -3.73 10.30 -14.47
N PHE A 135 -2.59 9.59 -14.45
CA PHE A 135 -2.02 9.05 -13.20
C PHE A 135 -1.81 10.15 -12.17
N TYR A 136 -1.19 11.27 -12.57
CA TYR A 136 -0.94 12.41 -11.68
C TYR A 136 -2.23 12.99 -11.11
N VAL A 137 -3.25 13.17 -11.95
CA VAL A 137 -4.56 13.70 -11.51
C VAL A 137 -5.19 12.79 -10.44
N PHE A 138 -5.20 11.47 -10.64
CA PHE A 138 -5.71 10.54 -9.64
C PHE A 138 -4.83 10.49 -8.39
N PHE A 139 -3.51 10.58 -8.56
CA PHE A 139 -2.55 10.60 -7.45
C PHE A 139 -2.79 11.81 -6.51
N GLU A 140 -3.07 12.99 -7.07
CA GLU A 140 -3.43 14.19 -6.31
C GLU A 140 -4.86 14.12 -5.75
N ALA A 141 -5.82 13.66 -6.55
CA ALA A 141 -7.21 13.57 -6.13
C ALA A 141 -7.39 12.69 -4.88
N MET A 142 -6.56 11.66 -4.71
CA MET A 142 -6.54 10.81 -3.51
C MET A 142 -6.27 11.57 -2.21
N LEU A 143 -5.51 12.67 -2.27
CA LEU A 143 -5.17 13.44 -1.08
C LEU A 143 -6.40 14.06 -0.42
N ILE A 144 -7.38 14.46 -1.21
CA ILE A 144 -8.58 15.17 -0.72
C ILE A 144 -9.41 14.29 0.23
N PRO A 145 -9.92 13.10 -0.17
CA PRO A 145 -10.69 12.28 0.73
C PRO A 145 -9.88 11.81 1.94
N MET A 146 -8.58 11.51 1.80
CA MET A 146 -7.75 11.10 2.93
C MET A 146 -7.52 12.26 3.91
N PHE A 147 -7.28 13.48 3.41
CA PHE A 147 -7.17 14.69 4.24
C PHE A 147 -8.47 14.92 5.05
N LEU A 148 -9.63 14.75 4.40
CA LEU A 148 -10.92 14.90 5.08
C LEU A 148 -11.14 13.80 6.13
N ILE A 149 -10.81 12.53 5.80
CA ILE A 149 -10.93 11.40 6.74
C ILE A 149 -10.11 11.66 8.01
N ILE A 150 -8.85 12.09 7.87
CA ILE A 150 -7.99 12.38 9.02
C ILE A 150 -8.47 13.66 9.73
N GLY A 151 -8.74 14.73 9.00
CA GLY A 151 -9.00 16.07 9.55
C GLY A 151 -10.36 16.21 10.24
N ILE A 152 -11.38 15.48 9.81
CA ILE A 152 -12.75 15.58 10.36
C ILE A 152 -12.98 14.53 11.47
N TRP A 153 -12.65 13.26 11.21
CA TRP A 153 -12.94 12.14 12.11
C TRP A 153 -11.73 11.64 12.92
N GLY A 154 -10.60 12.29 12.79
CA GLY A 154 -9.39 11.96 13.52
C GLY A 154 -9.41 12.37 15.00
N GLY A 155 -8.35 12.01 15.70
CA GLY A 155 -8.14 12.25 17.13
C GLY A 155 -7.87 13.72 17.49
N PRO A 156 -7.34 13.98 18.69
CA PRO A 156 -7.16 15.34 19.21
C PRO A 156 -6.27 16.24 18.36
N ARG A 157 -5.20 15.70 17.75
CA ARG A 157 -4.26 16.46 16.90
C ARG A 157 -4.50 16.26 15.39
N ARG A 158 -5.74 15.90 15.01
CA ARG A 158 -6.11 15.57 13.62
C ARG A 158 -5.76 16.64 12.59
N ILE A 159 -5.90 17.92 12.94
CA ILE A 159 -5.60 19.03 12.03
C ILE A 159 -4.10 19.05 11.70
N TYR A 160 -3.24 18.94 12.72
CA TYR A 160 -1.80 18.85 12.53
C TYR A 160 -1.42 17.66 11.65
N ALA A 161 -1.96 16.49 11.94
CA ALA A 161 -1.67 15.27 11.19
C ALA A 161 -2.15 15.36 9.73
N ALA A 162 -3.36 15.88 9.52
CA ALA A 162 -3.92 16.05 8.17
C ALA A 162 -3.09 17.05 7.34
N VAL A 163 -2.74 18.21 7.92
CA VAL A 163 -1.92 19.22 7.23
C VAL A 163 -0.51 18.68 6.96
N LYS A 164 0.11 18.00 7.91
CA LYS A 164 1.43 17.39 7.73
C LYS A 164 1.39 16.34 6.60
N PHE A 165 0.40 15.43 6.61
CA PHE A 165 0.19 14.46 5.55
C PHE A 165 0.05 15.14 4.18
N PHE A 166 -0.83 16.15 4.08
CA PHE A 166 -1.07 16.87 2.84
C PHE A 166 0.18 17.57 2.32
N LEU A 167 0.86 18.35 3.17
CA LEU A 167 2.03 19.12 2.75
C LEU A 167 3.20 18.23 2.31
N TYR A 168 3.46 17.13 3.04
CA TYR A 168 4.51 16.17 2.63
C TYR A 168 4.23 15.56 1.26
N THR A 169 3.00 15.07 1.07
CA THR A 169 2.63 14.37 -0.16
C THR A 169 2.51 15.34 -1.35
N PHE A 170 1.91 16.51 -1.13
CA PHE A 170 1.76 17.53 -2.16
C PHE A 170 3.11 18.11 -2.62
N LEU A 171 4.02 18.42 -1.68
CA LEU A 171 5.35 18.93 -2.04
C LEU A 171 6.13 17.93 -2.91
N GLY A 172 6.07 16.65 -2.56
CA GLY A 172 6.69 15.60 -3.36
C GLY A 172 6.10 15.49 -4.77
N SER A 173 4.77 15.50 -4.86
CA SER A 173 4.08 15.32 -6.14
C SER A 173 4.20 16.50 -7.10
N VAL A 174 4.35 17.73 -6.60
CA VAL A 174 4.63 18.90 -7.46
C VAL A 174 5.95 18.74 -8.19
N LEU A 175 6.97 18.16 -7.57
CA LEU A 175 8.24 17.88 -8.28
C LEU A 175 8.03 16.83 -9.39
N MET A 176 7.20 15.81 -9.13
CA MET A 176 6.81 14.84 -10.15
C MET A 176 6.08 15.52 -11.31
N LEU A 177 5.16 16.45 -11.05
CA LEU A 177 4.47 17.20 -12.10
C LEU A 177 5.44 17.96 -13.00
N VAL A 178 6.41 18.64 -12.41
CA VAL A 178 7.46 19.34 -13.19
C VAL A 178 8.21 18.34 -14.07
N GLY A 179 8.55 17.17 -13.54
CA GLY A 179 9.19 16.10 -14.30
C GLY A 179 8.31 15.58 -15.46
N LEU A 180 7.00 15.38 -15.22
CA LEU A 180 6.06 14.94 -16.27
C LEU A 180 5.89 15.97 -17.38
N ILE A 181 5.81 17.27 -17.04
CA ILE A 181 5.77 18.36 -18.03
C ILE A 181 7.06 18.38 -18.86
N TYR A 182 8.22 18.20 -18.22
CA TYR A 182 9.49 18.12 -18.93
C TYR A 182 9.51 16.95 -19.92
N LEU A 183 9.07 15.76 -19.50
CA LEU A 183 8.99 14.59 -20.38
C LEU A 183 8.06 14.82 -21.57
N TYR A 184 6.93 15.49 -21.36
CA TYR A 184 6.02 15.89 -22.43
C TYR A 184 6.67 16.86 -23.42
N LEU A 185 7.34 17.90 -22.93
CA LEU A 185 8.04 18.88 -23.80
C LEU A 185 9.14 18.23 -24.63
N LYS A 186 9.74 17.16 -24.13
CA LYS A 186 10.79 16.40 -24.82
C LYS A 186 10.24 15.36 -25.79
N GLY A 187 9.20 14.61 -25.39
CA GLY A 187 8.65 13.44 -26.09
C GLY A 187 7.35 13.70 -26.85
N GLY A 188 6.64 14.79 -26.55
CA GLY A 188 5.36 15.14 -27.18
C GLY A 188 4.15 14.31 -26.72
N SER A 189 4.32 13.41 -25.75
CA SER A 189 3.25 12.50 -25.27
C SER A 189 3.33 12.28 -23.76
N PHE A 190 2.17 12.05 -23.13
CA PHE A 190 2.07 11.56 -21.74
C PHE A 190 1.83 10.04 -21.64
N GLN A 191 1.74 9.33 -22.77
CA GLN A 191 1.55 7.90 -22.76
C GLN A 191 2.77 7.19 -22.18
N LEU A 192 2.57 6.33 -21.17
CA LEU A 192 3.69 5.60 -20.55
C LEU A 192 4.47 4.77 -21.56
N ALA A 193 3.79 4.19 -22.56
CA ALA A 193 4.44 3.42 -23.61
C ALA A 193 5.47 4.25 -24.41
N ASP A 194 5.15 5.52 -24.71
CA ASP A 194 6.03 6.43 -25.42
C ASP A 194 7.16 6.89 -24.51
N LEU A 195 6.87 7.19 -23.25
CA LEU A 195 7.88 7.58 -22.26
C LEU A 195 8.90 6.46 -21.98
N TYR A 196 8.48 5.20 -22.11
CA TYR A 196 9.40 4.06 -22.00
C TYR A 196 10.36 3.96 -23.17
N GLN A 197 10.08 4.58 -24.32
CA GLN A 197 10.97 4.60 -25.49
C GLN A 197 11.77 5.91 -25.61
N LEU A 198 11.46 6.91 -24.79
CA LEU A 198 12.06 8.23 -24.90
C LEU A 198 13.53 8.18 -24.49
N SER A 199 14.42 8.62 -25.41
CA SER A 199 15.84 8.77 -25.14
C SER A 199 16.10 10.06 -24.35
N LEU A 200 16.84 9.92 -23.24
CA LEU A 200 17.16 10.99 -22.32
C LEU A 200 18.65 10.96 -22.01
N THR A 201 19.30 12.11 -21.98
CA THR A 201 20.69 12.21 -21.55
C THR A 201 20.83 11.81 -20.06
N SER A 202 22.02 11.38 -19.64
CA SER A 202 22.29 11.02 -18.23
C SER A 202 21.90 12.15 -17.27
N LYS A 203 22.17 13.40 -17.60
CA LYS A 203 21.81 14.56 -16.77
C LYS A 203 20.29 14.74 -16.66
N GLU A 204 19.54 14.58 -17.74
CA GLU A 204 18.07 14.64 -17.74
C GLU A 204 17.49 13.51 -16.89
N GLN A 205 17.97 12.29 -17.09
CA GLN A 205 17.54 11.14 -16.27
C GLN A 205 17.81 11.38 -14.78
N THR A 206 18.97 11.90 -14.40
CA THR A 206 19.31 12.18 -13.00
C THR A 206 18.35 13.18 -12.34
N TRP A 207 18.06 14.30 -13.00
CA TRP A 207 17.12 15.29 -12.45
C TRP A 207 15.70 14.73 -12.32
N LEU A 208 15.21 14.03 -13.33
CA LEU A 208 13.92 13.39 -13.33
C LEU A 208 13.84 12.28 -12.27
N PHE A 209 14.92 11.51 -12.11
CA PHE A 209 15.03 10.49 -11.09
C PHE A 209 14.79 11.06 -9.68
N PHE A 210 15.45 12.15 -9.32
CA PHE A 210 15.25 12.78 -8.02
C PHE A 210 13.87 13.41 -7.87
N ALA A 211 13.30 13.99 -8.93
CA ALA A 211 11.95 14.53 -8.91
C ALA A 211 10.90 13.43 -8.60
N PHE A 212 11.01 12.28 -9.25
CA PHE A 212 10.13 11.13 -9.03
C PHE A 212 10.47 10.40 -7.71
N LEU A 213 11.76 10.26 -7.39
CA LEU A 213 12.20 9.66 -6.13
C LEU A 213 11.56 10.37 -4.94
N ILE A 214 11.59 11.70 -4.88
CA ILE A 214 11.00 12.45 -3.76
C ILE A 214 9.50 12.21 -3.66
N ALA A 215 8.78 12.25 -4.79
CA ALA A 215 7.34 12.00 -4.81
C ALA A 215 6.97 10.62 -4.27
N PHE A 216 7.66 9.58 -4.75
CA PHE A 216 7.36 8.21 -4.36
C PHE A 216 7.98 7.84 -3.01
N ALA A 217 9.14 8.40 -2.63
CA ALA A 217 9.74 8.21 -1.32
C ALA A 217 8.86 8.76 -0.19
N VAL A 218 8.21 9.89 -0.40
CA VAL A 218 7.22 10.41 0.56
C VAL A 218 6.05 9.45 0.69
N LYS A 219 5.59 8.87 -0.41
CA LYS A 219 4.39 8.01 -0.45
C LYS A 219 4.64 6.62 0.13
N VAL A 220 5.83 6.01 -0.10
CA VAL A 220 6.20 4.64 0.36
C VAL A 220 6.12 4.43 1.87
N PRO A 221 6.49 5.20 2.83
CA PRO A 221 7.35 6.35 3.13
C PRO A 221 8.82 5.92 3.40
N MET A 222 9.74 6.43 2.64
CA MET A 222 11.16 6.14 2.82
C MET A 222 11.79 7.03 3.88
N PHE A 223 12.83 6.53 4.55
CA PHE A 223 13.72 7.40 5.33
C PHE A 223 14.42 8.41 4.39
N PRO A 224 14.55 9.70 4.76
CA PRO A 224 14.10 10.38 5.98
C PRO A 224 12.72 11.04 5.89
N VAL A 225 12.01 10.93 4.76
CA VAL A 225 10.74 11.64 4.50
C VAL A 225 9.49 10.89 5.02
N HIS A 226 9.66 10.03 6.00
CA HIS A 226 8.65 9.11 6.54
C HIS A 226 7.84 9.67 7.72
N THR A 227 8.25 10.79 8.31
CA THR A 227 7.77 11.23 9.65
C THR A 227 6.30 11.64 9.68
N TRP A 228 5.67 11.84 8.54
CA TRP A 228 4.25 12.14 8.43
C TRP A 228 3.37 10.90 8.74
N LEU A 229 3.87 9.70 8.42
CA LEU A 229 3.08 8.48 8.50
C LEU A 229 2.66 8.11 9.94
N PRO A 230 3.55 8.07 10.94
CA PRO A 230 3.14 7.78 12.31
C PRO A 230 2.11 8.79 12.85
N ASP A 231 2.26 10.07 12.56
CA ASP A 231 1.30 11.10 12.98
C ASP A 231 -0.06 10.93 12.30
N ALA A 232 -0.07 10.64 10.99
CA ALA A 232 -1.30 10.36 10.25
C ALA A 232 -2.03 9.12 10.79
N HIS A 233 -1.33 8.02 11.04
CA HIS A 233 -1.93 6.79 11.56
C HIS A 233 -2.47 6.94 12.99
N VAL A 234 -1.72 7.63 13.84
CA VAL A 234 -2.12 7.85 15.24
C VAL A 234 -3.44 8.63 15.30
N GLU A 235 -3.59 9.64 14.47
CA GLU A 235 -4.77 10.49 14.48
C GLU A 235 -5.92 9.97 13.61
N ALA A 236 -5.66 9.26 12.52
CA ALA A 236 -6.69 8.73 11.63
C ALA A 236 -7.68 7.80 12.38
N PRO A 237 -8.98 7.79 12.03
CA PRO A 237 -9.90 6.75 12.50
C PRO A 237 -9.41 5.38 12.02
N THR A 238 -9.83 4.30 12.68
CA THR A 238 -9.31 2.94 12.41
C THR A 238 -9.37 2.56 10.95
N ALA A 239 -10.51 2.72 10.27
CA ALA A 239 -10.61 2.40 8.85
C ALA A 239 -9.70 3.28 7.98
N GLY A 240 -9.50 4.56 8.35
CA GLY A 240 -8.53 5.44 7.69
C GLY A 240 -7.11 4.88 7.81
N SER A 241 -6.72 4.38 8.98
CA SER A 241 -5.43 3.71 9.18
C SER A 241 -5.32 2.42 8.36
N VAL A 242 -6.40 1.63 8.28
CA VAL A 242 -6.43 0.38 7.46
C VAL A 242 -6.18 0.71 5.99
N ILE A 243 -6.91 1.66 5.39
CA ILE A 243 -6.72 2.04 3.98
C ILE A 243 -5.33 2.67 3.76
N LEU A 244 -4.90 3.55 4.66
CA LEU A 244 -3.60 4.20 4.53
C LEU A 244 -2.46 3.17 4.51
N ALA A 245 -2.46 2.21 5.44
CA ALA A 245 -1.44 1.17 5.51
C ALA A 245 -1.57 0.12 4.41
N ALA A 246 -2.79 -0.36 4.15
CA ALA A 246 -2.99 -1.47 3.22
C ALA A 246 -2.83 -1.06 1.74
N ILE A 247 -3.20 0.17 1.38
CA ILE A 247 -3.30 0.61 -0.02
C ILE A 247 -2.44 1.82 -0.33
N ALA A 248 -2.58 2.92 0.44
CA ALA A 248 -1.99 4.21 0.06
C ALA A 248 -0.46 4.17 -0.06
N LEU A 249 0.22 3.38 0.78
CA LEU A 249 1.68 3.22 0.71
C LEU A 249 2.13 2.50 -0.57
N LYS A 250 1.29 1.60 -1.12
CA LYS A 250 1.61 0.81 -2.32
C LYS A 250 1.66 1.66 -3.58
N ILE A 251 0.97 2.79 -3.57
CA ILE A 251 1.03 3.76 -4.68
C ILE A 251 2.47 4.26 -4.90
N GLY A 252 3.23 4.47 -3.83
CA GLY A 252 4.64 4.86 -3.95
C GLY A 252 5.50 3.74 -4.55
N GLY A 253 5.32 2.49 -4.09
CA GLY A 253 6.01 1.33 -4.68
C GLY A 253 5.64 1.13 -6.15
N TYR A 254 4.35 1.22 -6.47
CA TYR A 254 3.86 1.19 -7.85
C TYR A 254 4.47 2.30 -8.70
N GLY A 255 4.61 3.51 -8.15
CA GLY A 255 5.26 4.64 -8.82
C GLY A 255 6.71 4.36 -9.19
N PHE A 256 7.50 3.74 -8.30
CA PHE A 256 8.86 3.30 -8.65
C PHE A 256 8.83 2.32 -9.82
N LEU A 257 7.97 1.30 -9.78
CA LEU A 257 7.90 0.26 -10.82
C LEU A 257 7.39 0.80 -12.17
N ARG A 258 6.62 1.89 -12.20
CA ARG A 258 6.04 2.46 -13.43
C ARG A 258 6.78 3.66 -13.99
N PHE A 259 7.48 4.42 -13.15
CA PHE A 259 8.12 5.67 -13.56
C PHE A 259 9.64 5.59 -13.43
N ASN A 260 10.20 5.50 -12.21
CA ASN A 260 11.65 5.53 -12.04
C ASN A 260 12.35 4.41 -12.81
N LEU A 261 11.93 3.18 -12.61
CA LEU A 261 12.64 2.04 -13.17
C LEU A 261 12.58 2.02 -14.71
N PRO A 262 11.40 2.03 -15.36
CA PRO A 262 11.33 1.86 -16.81
C PRO A 262 11.56 3.14 -17.62
N ILE A 263 11.28 4.33 -17.05
CA ILE A 263 11.53 5.62 -17.76
C ILE A 263 12.99 6.06 -17.63
N LEU A 264 13.60 5.82 -16.47
CA LEU A 264 14.91 6.35 -16.08
C LEU A 264 15.87 5.22 -15.65
N PRO A 265 16.08 4.18 -16.48
CA PRO A 265 16.83 3.00 -16.05
C PRO A 265 18.28 3.32 -15.72
N ASP A 266 18.94 4.18 -16.48
CA ASP A 266 20.36 4.50 -16.27
C ASP A 266 20.58 5.27 -14.97
N ALA A 267 19.78 6.32 -14.70
CA ALA A 267 19.85 7.05 -13.45
C ALA A 267 19.38 6.19 -12.25
N SER A 268 18.38 5.32 -12.44
CA SER A 268 17.94 4.39 -11.40
C SER A 268 19.04 3.40 -11.03
N ASN A 269 19.82 2.93 -12.00
CA ASN A 269 20.99 2.09 -11.76
C ASN A 269 22.12 2.87 -11.05
N GLU A 270 22.45 4.08 -11.53
CA GLU A 270 23.48 4.93 -10.95
C GLU A 270 23.21 5.23 -9.47
N TRP A 271 21.95 5.54 -9.13
CA TRP A 271 21.52 5.92 -7.79
C TRP A 271 20.92 4.75 -6.98
N ALA A 272 20.96 3.51 -7.50
CA ALA A 272 20.44 2.34 -6.80
C ALA A 272 21.07 2.16 -5.41
N GLY A 273 22.37 2.40 -5.29
CA GLY A 273 23.08 2.30 -4.00
C GLY A 273 22.53 3.25 -2.93
N LEU A 274 22.11 4.46 -3.31
CA LEU A 274 21.46 5.40 -2.40
C LEU A 274 20.11 4.85 -1.91
N VAL A 275 19.27 4.38 -2.82
CA VAL A 275 17.94 3.86 -2.46
C VAL A 275 18.06 2.58 -1.61
N ILE A 276 18.98 1.68 -1.93
CA ILE A 276 19.29 0.50 -1.14
C ILE A 276 19.72 0.88 0.28
N ALA A 277 20.63 1.86 0.44
CA ALA A 277 21.05 2.34 1.74
C ALA A 277 19.89 2.91 2.56
N LEU A 278 19.03 3.75 1.97
CA LEU A 278 17.85 4.31 2.62
C LEU A 278 16.83 3.21 2.99
N SER A 279 16.71 2.18 2.17
CA SER A 279 15.86 1.01 2.44
C SER A 279 16.37 0.20 3.63
N LEU A 280 17.67 -0.04 3.72
CA LEU A 280 18.29 -0.75 4.86
C LEU A 280 18.21 0.09 6.15
N ILE A 281 18.34 1.42 6.05
CA ILE A 281 18.10 2.32 7.20
C ILE A 281 16.65 2.20 7.68
N ALA A 282 15.70 2.13 6.76
CA ALA A 282 14.29 1.92 7.13
C ALA A 282 14.11 0.57 7.84
N VAL A 283 14.68 -0.52 7.33
CA VAL A 283 14.58 -1.85 7.93
C VAL A 283 15.20 -1.88 9.34
N ILE A 284 16.41 -1.36 9.49
CA ILE A 284 17.18 -1.49 10.73
C ILE A 284 16.81 -0.38 11.72
N TYR A 285 17.06 0.89 11.34
CA TYR A 285 16.92 2.03 12.25
C TYR A 285 15.45 2.29 12.59
N VAL A 286 14.57 2.33 11.58
CA VAL A 286 13.14 2.59 11.84
C VAL A 286 12.49 1.39 12.54
N GLY A 287 12.96 0.16 12.28
CA GLY A 287 12.60 -1.02 13.06
C GLY A 287 12.95 -0.90 14.55
N LEU A 288 14.14 -0.39 14.88
CA LEU A 288 14.53 -0.09 16.26
C LEU A 288 13.69 1.04 16.88
N VAL A 289 13.31 2.04 16.09
CA VAL A 289 12.38 3.10 16.54
C VAL A 289 11.01 2.52 16.86
N ALA A 290 10.52 1.52 16.11
CA ALA A 290 9.28 0.83 16.43
C ALA A 290 9.33 0.14 17.80
N LEU A 291 10.44 -0.47 18.17
CA LEU A 291 10.62 -1.21 19.43
C LEU A 291 10.36 -0.36 20.68
N VAL A 292 10.70 0.92 20.64
CA VAL A 292 10.61 1.83 21.81
C VAL A 292 9.31 2.63 21.88
N GLN A 293 8.33 2.32 21.05
CA GLN A 293 7.05 3.03 21.06
C GLN A 293 6.12 2.58 22.20
N ASP A 294 5.40 3.54 22.77
CA ASP A 294 4.40 3.32 23.82
C ASP A 294 2.96 3.32 23.31
N ASP A 295 2.73 3.74 22.07
CA ASP A 295 1.44 3.76 21.38
C ASP A 295 1.39 2.64 20.34
N MET A 296 0.37 1.77 20.41
CA MET A 296 0.21 0.62 19.50
C MET A 296 0.12 1.04 18.03
N LYS A 297 -0.65 2.08 17.69
CA LYS A 297 -0.74 2.57 16.31
C LYS A 297 0.59 3.10 15.80
N LYS A 298 1.34 3.78 16.67
CA LYS A 298 2.63 4.35 16.34
C LYS A 298 3.66 3.26 16.08
N LEU A 299 3.68 2.21 16.90
CA LEU A 299 4.53 1.05 16.72
C LEU A 299 4.26 0.37 15.35
N ILE A 300 2.99 0.10 15.04
CA ILE A 300 2.59 -0.53 13.77
C ILE A 300 2.92 0.38 12.59
N ALA A 301 2.77 1.70 12.72
CA ALA A 301 3.15 2.64 11.66
C ALA A 301 4.66 2.61 11.36
N TYR A 302 5.51 2.59 12.39
CA TYR A 302 6.96 2.46 12.21
C TYR A 302 7.34 1.08 11.65
N SER A 303 6.67 0.02 12.09
CA SER A 303 6.83 -1.32 11.51
C SER A 303 6.50 -1.32 10.00
N SER A 304 5.44 -0.62 9.59
CA SER A 304 5.08 -0.46 8.17
C SER A 304 6.19 0.20 7.35
N ILE A 305 6.88 1.20 7.91
CA ILE A 305 8.03 1.85 7.24
C ILE A 305 9.16 0.83 7.02
N ALA A 306 9.45 0.01 8.02
CA ALA A 306 10.48 -1.03 7.92
C ALA A 306 10.13 -2.07 6.85
N HIS A 307 8.88 -2.56 6.82
CA HIS A 307 8.42 -3.53 5.82
C HIS A 307 8.36 -2.94 4.40
N MET A 308 7.99 -1.67 4.25
CA MET A 308 8.04 -0.99 2.96
C MET A 308 9.47 -0.74 2.47
N GLY A 309 10.46 -0.74 3.36
CA GLY A 309 11.88 -0.77 3.01
C GLY A 309 12.26 -1.99 2.16
N PHE A 310 11.61 -3.14 2.36
CA PHE A 310 11.80 -4.31 1.48
C PHE A 310 11.27 -4.09 0.07
N VAL A 311 10.20 -3.32 -0.08
CA VAL A 311 9.64 -3.00 -1.41
C VAL A 311 10.66 -2.21 -2.24
N THR A 312 11.24 -1.17 -1.66
CA THR A 312 12.25 -0.34 -2.35
C THR A 312 13.59 -1.08 -2.48
N LEU A 313 13.99 -1.87 -1.49
CA LEU A 313 15.18 -2.71 -1.57
C LEU A 313 15.09 -3.68 -2.75
N GLY A 314 14.01 -4.47 -2.85
CA GLY A 314 13.80 -5.43 -3.94
C GLY A 314 13.77 -4.77 -5.31
N ALA A 315 13.09 -3.61 -5.42
CA ALA A 315 13.01 -2.85 -6.67
C ALA A 315 14.39 -2.39 -7.18
N PHE A 316 15.28 -1.95 -6.30
CA PHE A 316 16.57 -1.37 -6.70
C PHE A 316 17.74 -2.36 -6.69
N VAL A 317 17.70 -3.43 -5.91
CA VAL A 317 18.68 -4.54 -5.99
C VAL A 317 18.62 -5.22 -7.38
N ALA A 318 17.48 -5.19 -8.05
CA ALA A 318 17.30 -5.74 -9.38
C ALA A 318 18.30 -5.19 -10.42
N PHE A 319 18.72 -3.91 -10.31
CA PHE A 319 19.71 -3.33 -11.22
C PHE A 319 21.08 -4.01 -11.11
N ALA A 320 21.57 -4.22 -9.91
CA ALA A 320 22.84 -4.91 -9.70
C ALA A 320 22.80 -6.35 -10.22
N LEU A 321 21.66 -7.02 -10.07
CA LEU A 321 21.45 -8.40 -10.54
C LEU A 321 21.37 -8.48 -12.08
N VAL A 322 20.71 -7.51 -12.73
CA VAL A 322 20.74 -7.40 -14.19
C VAL A 322 22.16 -7.14 -14.69
N GLY A 323 22.90 -6.21 -14.06
CA GLY A 323 24.26 -5.89 -14.42
C GLY A 323 25.25 -7.07 -14.27
N SER A 324 24.97 -8.01 -13.37
CA SER A 324 25.75 -9.25 -13.20
C SER A 324 25.31 -10.40 -14.11
N GLY A 325 24.29 -10.21 -14.94
CA GLY A 325 23.73 -11.26 -15.81
C GLY A 325 22.80 -12.24 -15.08
N SER A 326 22.37 -11.91 -13.85
CA SER A 326 21.51 -12.77 -13.03
C SER A 326 20.02 -12.35 -13.21
N GLY A 327 19.48 -12.50 -14.43
CA GLY A 327 18.12 -12.06 -14.77
C GLY A 327 17.03 -12.69 -13.91
N ASP A 328 17.13 -13.99 -13.61
CA ASP A 328 16.15 -14.69 -12.75
C ASP A 328 16.15 -14.12 -11.32
N ALA A 329 17.30 -13.77 -10.78
CA ALA A 329 17.41 -13.14 -9.47
C ALA A 329 16.85 -11.71 -9.47
N ALA A 330 17.01 -10.97 -10.58
CA ALA A 330 16.40 -9.65 -10.73
C ALA A 330 14.86 -9.74 -10.77
N GLN A 331 14.32 -10.73 -11.48
CA GLN A 331 12.88 -11.01 -11.47
C GLN A 331 12.41 -11.40 -10.07
N LEU A 332 13.15 -12.25 -9.35
CA LEU A 332 12.86 -12.63 -7.96
C LEU A 332 12.82 -11.39 -7.04
N ALA A 333 13.75 -10.44 -7.21
CA ALA A 333 13.79 -9.21 -6.43
C ALA A 333 12.55 -8.32 -6.66
N LEU A 334 12.19 -8.10 -7.92
CA LEU A 334 11.02 -7.33 -8.32
C LEU A 334 9.72 -8.02 -7.88
N GLN A 335 9.64 -9.34 -8.04
CA GLN A 335 8.50 -10.14 -7.61
C GLN A 335 8.34 -10.11 -6.09
N GLY A 336 9.45 -10.24 -5.34
CA GLY A 336 9.47 -10.11 -3.89
C GLY A 336 9.02 -8.73 -3.42
N SER A 337 9.41 -7.65 -4.11
CA SER A 337 8.91 -6.29 -3.87
C SER A 337 7.38 -6.22 -4.00
N MET A 338 6.81 -6.81 -5.04
CA MET A 338 5.36 -6.84 -5.25
C MET A 338 4.63 -7.71 -4.22
N VAL A 339 5.13 -8.92 -3.97
CA VAL A 339 4.57 -9.83 -2.96
C VAL A 339 4.57 -9.16 -1.59
N GLN A 340 5.64 -8.42 -1.24
CA GLN A 340 5.71 -7.67 0.00
C GLN A 340 4.65 -6.55 0.07
N MET A 341 4.37 -5.86 -1.03
CA MET A 341 3.30 -4.85 -1.07
C MET A 341 1.93 -5.48 -0.75
N ILE A 342 1.59 -6.57 -1.40
CA ILE A 342 0.29 -7.24 -1.20
C ILE A 342 0.20 -7.85 0.22
N SER A 343 1.23 -8.56 0.65
CA SER A 343 1.32 -9.16 1.98
C SER A 343 1.20 -8.11 3.09
N HIS A 344 1.98 -7.04 3.00
CA HIS A 344 1.90 -5.93 3.95
C HIS A 344 0.49 -5.31 3.97
N GLY A 345 -0.22 -5.29 2.84
CA GLY A 345 -1.62 -4.85 2.80
C GLY A 345 -2.52 -5.66 3.72
N PHE A 346 -2.44 -6.97 3.66
CA PHE A 346 -3.22 -7.86 4.55
C PHE A 346 -2.75 -7.78 6.00
N VAL A 347 -1.45 -7.90 6.26
CA VAL A 347 -0.90 -7.95 7.62
C VAL A 347 -1.11 -6.63 8.35
N SER A 348 -0.75 -5.49 7.75
CA SER A 348 -0.89 -4.18 8.40
C SER A 348 -2.35 -3.76 8.54
N GLY A 349 -3.18 -4.04 7.53
CA GLY A 349 -4.63 -3.83 7.61
C GLY A 349 -5.27 -4.60 8.77
N ALA A 350 -4.89 -5.87 8.93
CA ALA A 350 -5.31 -6.70 10.05
C ALA A 350 -4.84 -6.16 11.41
N MET A 351 -3.57 -5.78 11.52
CA MET A 351 -3.02 -5.24 12.77
C MET A 351 -3.69 -3.92 13.18
N PHE A 352 -3.92 -3.00 12.24
CA PHE A 352 -4.68 -1.78 12.54
C PHE A 352 -6.13 -2.07 12.89
N SER A 353 -6.75 -3.10 12.29
CA SER A 353 -8.09 -3.56 12.67
C SER A 353 -8.10 -4.13 14.11
N CYS A 354 -7.07 -4.88 14.51
CA CYS A 354 -6.92 -5.36 15.90
C CYS A 354 -6.81 -4.19 16.90
N VAL A 355 -6.00 -3.17 16.57
CA VAL A 355 -5.93 -1.96 17.42
C VAL A 355 -7.28 -1.25 17.47
N GLY A 356 -8.04 -1.23 16.37
CA GLY A 356 -9.38 -0.68 16.32
C GLY A 356 -10.33 -1.41 17.27
N VAL A 357 -10.32 -2.74 17.29
CA VAL A 357 -11.14 -3.55 18.22
C VAL A 357 -10.87 -3.18 19.68
N LEU A 358 -9.60 -3.01 20.05
CA LEU A 358 -9.23 -2.59 21.41
C LEU A 358 -9.61 -1.13 21.68
N TYR A 359 -9.35 -0.24 20.73
CA TYR A 359 -9.62 1.18 20.89
C TYR A 359 -11.11 1.51 21.01
N ASP A 360 -11.97 0.82 20.27
CA ASP A 360 -13.43 0.99 20.35
C ASP A 360 -13.98 0.61 21.73
N ARG A 361 -13.28 -0.21 22.51
CA ARG A 361 -13.66 -0.66 23.86
C ARG A 361 -12.99 0.16 24.97
N MET A 362 -11.70 0.47 24.85
CA MET A 362 -10.88 1.09 25.88
C MET A 362 -10.65 2.60 25.68
N HIS A 363 -10.85 3.11 24.47
CA HIS A 363 -10.58 4.50 24.07
C HIS A 363 -9.14 4.99 24.36
N THR A 364 -8.20 4.05 24.51
CA THR A 364 -6.76 4.32 24.65
C THR A 364 -5.96 3.45 23.68
N ARG A 365 -4.76 3.92 23.31
CA ARG A 365 -3.81 3.21 22.46
C ARG A 365 -2.50 2.93 23.21
N ARG A 366 -2.37 3.40 24.45
CA ARG A 366 -1.16 3.23 25.23
C ARG A 366 -1.01 1.78 25.63
N ILE A 367 0.15 1.20 25.32
CA ILE A 367 0.44 -0.21 25.59
C ILE A 367 0.37 -0.49 27.11
N ALA A 368 0.79 0.47 27.94
CA ALA A 368 0.79 0.35 29.39
C ALA A 368 -0.61 0.25 30.02
N ASP A 369 -1.67 0.65 29.32
CA ASP A 369 -3.04 0.57 29.80
C ASP A 369 -3.66 -0.82 29.64
N TYR A 370 -2.93 -1.74 28.99
CA TYR A 370 -3.34 -3.10 28.70
C TYR A 370 -2.48 -4.13 29.45
N GLY A 371 -2.98 -5.38 29.52
CA GLY A 371 -2.32 -6.56 30.06
C GLY A 371 -3.37 -7.65 30.27
N GLY A 372 -3.02 -8.91 29.96
CA GLY A 372 -3.89 -10.06 30.16
C GLY A 372 -5.13 -10.10 29.27
N VAL A 373 -5.16 -9.38 28.14
CA VAL A 373 -6.31 -9.34 27.20
C VAL A 373 -6.70 -10.75 26.74
N ALA A 374 -5.73 -11.65 26.58
CA ALA A 374 -6.01 -13.04 26.16
C ALA A 374 -6.89 -13.82 27.16
N ASN A 375 -6.90 -13.43 28.44
CA ASN A 375 -7.72 -14.08 29.48
C ASN A 375 -9.22 -13.74 29.34
N VAL A 376 -9.53 -12.58 28.75
CA VAL A 376 -10.92 -12.08 28.62
C VAL A 376 -11.42 -12.08 27.18
N MET A 377 -10.50 -12.03 26.20
CA MET A 377 -10.80 -12.02 24.76
C MET A 377 -10.01 -13.12 24.01
N PRO A 378 -10.23 -14.42 24.26
CA PRO A 378 -9.40 -15.49 23.71
C PRO A 378 -9.50 -15.62 22.18
N TRP A 379 -10.67 -15.45 21.58
CA TRP A 379 -10.81 -15.49 20.11
C TRP A 379 -10.09 -14.33 19.43
N PHE A 380 -10.22 -13.14 20.01
CA PHE A 380 -9.48 -11.97 19.53
C PHE A 380 -7.96 -12.19 19.64
N ALA A 381 -7.49 -12.71 20.77
CA ALA A 381 -6.08 -12.99 20.99
C ALA A 381 -5.53 -14.00 19.97
N ALA A 382 -6.30 -15.01 19.59
CA ALA A 382 -5.90 -15.98 18.56
C ALA A 382 -5.71 -15.33 17.17
N PHE A 383 -6.66 -14.49 16.72
CA PHE A 383 -6.51 -13.74 15.48
C PHE A 383 -5.34 -12.76 15.53
N ALA A 384 -5.23 -12.01 16.62
CA ALA A 384 -4.12 -11.08 16.80
C ALA A 384 -2.76 -11.79 16.78
N MET A 385 -2.64 -12.98 17.43
CA MET A 385 -1.40 -13.76 17.38
C MET A 385 -1.00 -14.10 15.95
N LEU A 386 -1.93 -14.56 15.11
CA LEU A 386 -1.66 -14.87 13.71
C LEU A 386 -1.08 -13.66 12.97
N PHE A 387 -1.69 -12.48 13.13
CA PHE A 387 -1.24 -11.28 12.42
C PHE A 387 0.10 -10.75 12.96
N PHE A 388 0.31 -10.84 14.25
CA PHE A 388 1.57 -10.46 14.88
C PHE A 388 2.70 -11.41 14.45
N MET A 389 2.44 -12.71 14.37
CA MET A 389 3.41 -13.67 13.85
C MET A 389 3.69 -13.45 12.35
N ALA A 390 2.66 -13.09 11.56
CA ALA A 390 2.83 -12.73 10.15
C ALA A 390 3.67 -11.45 9.98
N ASN A 391 3.49 -10.46 10.85
CA ASN A 391 4.30 -9.24 10.88
C ASN A 391 5.75 -9.50 11.32
N ALA A 392 5.98 -10.53 12.15
CA ALA A 392 7.32 -10.97 12.52
C ALA A 392 8.01 -11.84 11.45
N GLY A 393 7.32 -12.14 10.34
CA GLY A 393 7.88 -12.96 9.25
C GLY A 393 7.88 -14.47 9.54
N LEU A 394 6.84 -14.99 10.22
CA LEU A 394 6.71 -16.42 10.45
C LEU A 394 6.51 -17.19 9.13
N PRO A 395 7.34 -18.21 8.80
CA PRO A 395 7.09 -19.09 7.66
C PRO A 395 5.68 -19.70 7.69
N GLY A 396 5.04 -19.77 6.51
CA GLY A 396 3.62 -20.17 6.39
C GLY A 396 2.63 -19.00 6.48
N THR A 397 3.10 -17.79 6.71
CA THR A 397 2.32 -16.55 6.63
C THR A 397 2.82 -15.65 5.50
N SER A 398 1.96 -14.77 5.01
CA SER A 398 2.26 -13.92 3.86
C SER A 398 3.46 -12.98 4.10
N GLY A 399 3.68 -12.52 5.34
CA GLY A 399 4.76 -11.61 5.69
C GLY A 399 6.15 -12.18 5.41
N PHE A 400 6.31 -13.50 5.60
CA PHE A 400 7.57 -14.18 5.31
C PHE A 400 7.92 -14.20 3.81
N VAL A 401 6.93 -14.44 2.94
CA VAL A 401 7.19 -14.76 1.52
C VAL A 401 7.92 -13.62 0.81
N GLY A 402 7.38 -12.40 0.85
CA GLY A 402 7.98 -11.25 0.17
C GLY A 402 9.34 -10.88 0.72
N GLU A 403 9.50 -10.86 2.06
CA GLU A 403 10.78 -10.55 2.71
C GLU A 403 11.84 -11.59 2.37
N PHE A 404 11.50 -12.87 2.42
CA PHE A 404 12.43 -13.94 2.09
C PHE A 404 12.89 -13.87 0.64
N MET A 405 11.99 -13.62 -0.31
CA MET A 405 12.34 -13.43 -1.74
C MET A 405 13.33 -12.29 -1.93
N VAL A 406 13.10 -11.15 -1.27
CA VAL A 406 14.01 -9.99 -1.36
C VAL A 406 15.35 -10.26 -0.68
N ILE A 407 15.38 -10.91 0.49
CA ILE A 407 16.62 -11.30 1.17
C ILE A 407 17.45 -12.25 0.29
N LEU A 408 16.80 -13.25 -0.31
CA LEU A 408 17.47 -14.22 -1.18
C LEU A 408 18.06 -13.56 -2.43
N ALA A 409 17.30 -12.67 -3.08
CA ALA A 409 17.78 -11.89 -4.22
C ALA A 409 18.91 -10.93 -3.81
N SER A 410 18.79 -10.25 -2.66
CA SER A 410 19.84 -9.38 -2.13
C SER A 410 21.14 -10.14 -1.84
N PHE A 411 21.05 -11.40 -1.41
CA PHE A 411 22.24 -12.23 -1.16
C PHE A 411 23.03 -12.51 -2.45
N GLN A 412 22.33 -12.70 -3.54
CA GLN A 412 22.96 -12.89 -4.86
C GLN A 412 23.59 -11.59 -5.40
N SER A 413 23.07 -10.42 -5.00
CA SER A 413 23.65 -9.13 -5.34
C SER A 413 24.86 -8.80 -4.45
N HIS A 414 24.65 -8.79 -3.13
CA HIS A 414 25.68 -8.47 -2.15
C HIS A 414 25.34 -9.03 -0.75
N PRO A 415 26.18 -9.95 -0.17
CA PRO A 415 25.87 -10.61 1.10
C PRO A 415 25.60 -9.66 2.27
N LEU A 416 26.28 -8.50 2.35
CA LEU A 416 26.05 -7.52 3.43
C LEU A 416 24.69 -6.83 3.32
N GLN A 417 24.16 -6.61 2.12
CA GLN A 417 22.80 -6.08 1.93
C GLN A 417 21.76 -7.09 2.43
N ALA A 418 21.95 -8.37 2.08
CA ALA A 418 21.11 -9.44 2.58
C ALA A 418 21.18 -9.60 4.10
N PHE A 419 22.37 -9.50 4.68
CA PHE A 419 22.53 -9.53 6.13
C PHE A 419 21.79 -8.36 6.80
N GLY A 420 21.94 -7.13 6.26
CA GLY A 420 21.21 -5.97 6.73
C GLY A 420 19.69 -6.15 6.64
N ALA A 421 19.19 -6.66 5.52
CA ALA A 421 17.77 -6.96 5.36
C ALA A 421 17.29 -8.06 6.32
N ALA A 422 18.07 -9.14 6.50
CA ALA A 422 17.74 -10.25 7.39
C ALA A 422 17.65 -9.87 8.88
N THR A 423 18.21 -8.72 9.30
CA THR A 423 18.03 -8.21 10.66
C THR A 423 16.56 -7.97 11.02
N THR A 424 15.66 -7.80 10.01
CA THR A 424 14.22 -7.68 10.24
C THR A 424 13.66 -8.90 10.98
N LEU A 425 14.17 -10.10 10.71
CA LEU A 425 13.71 -11.34 11.36
C LEU A 425 13.92 -11.29 12.89
N VAL A 426 14.92 -10.55 13.35
CA VAL A 426 15.19 -10.35 14.79
C VAL A 426 14.48 -9.08 15.29
N ILE A 427 14.67 -7.95 14.63
CA ILE A 427 14.12 -6.66 15.06
C ILE A 427 12.58 -6.67 14.94
N GLY A 428 12.05 -7.20 13.83
CA GLY A 428 10.62 -7.36 13.57
C GLY A 428 9.94 -8.26 14.60
N ALA A 429 10.56 -9.41 14.89
CA ALA A 429 10.09 -10.28 15.95
C ALA A 429 10.15 -9.60 17.33
N ALA A 430 11.23 -8.87 17.62
CA ALA A 430 11.41 -8.19 18.90
C ALA A 430 10.28 -7.18 19.17
N TYR A 431 10.04 -6.19 18.29
CA TYR A 431 8.99 -5.19 18.55
C TYR A 431 7.57 -5.77 18.49
N THR A 432 7.35 -6.75 17.60
CA THR A 432 6.02 -7.34 17.41
C THR A 432 5.63 -8.23 18.58
N LEU A 433 6.50 -9.18 18.96
CA LEU A 433 6.23 -10.10 20.08
C LEU A 433 6.27 -9.39 21.42
N TRP A 434 7.12 -8.34 21.56
CA TRP A 434 7.13 -7.50 22.75
C TRP A 434 5.82 -6.73 22.91
N LEU A 435 5.23 -6.20 21.83
CA LEU A 435 3.92 -5.59 21.84
C LEU A 435 2.86 -6.62 22.23
N TYR A 436 2.87 -7.79 21.58
CA TYR A 436 1.91 -8.85 21.89
C TYR A 436 1.98 -9.28 23.37
N LYS A 437 3.19 -9.51 23.88
CA LYS A 437 3.40 -9.88 25.27
C LYS A 437 2.80 -8.86 26.23
N ARG A 438 3.06 -7.56 26.00
CA ARG A 438 2.61 -6.49 26.89
C ARG A 438 1.10 -6.29 26.90
N VAL A 439 0.44 -6.54 25.78
CA VAL A 439 -1.00 -6.31 25.64
C VAL A 439 -1.80 -7.56 26.00
N PHE A 440 -1.40 -8.73 25.51
CA PHE A 440 -2.23 -9.94 25.56
C PHE A 440 -1.90 -10.87 26.72
N PHE A 441 -0.65 -10.96 27.15
CA PHE A 441 -0.22 -11.89 28.18
C PHE A 441 -0.13 -11.23 29.57
N GLY A 442 0.03 -12.08 30.60
CA GLY A 442 0.11 -11.68 31.99
C GLY A 442 -1.24 -11.67 32.70
N GLU A 443 -1.26 -11.08 33.89
CA GLU A 443 -2.48 -10.86 34.66
C GLU A 443 -3.34 -9.74 34.03
N VAL A 444 -4.63 -9.77 34.29
CA VAL A 444 -5.55 -8.68 33.86
C VAL A 444 -5.16 -7.39 34.55
N ALA A 445 -4.70 -6.40 33.79
CA ALA A 445 -4.01 -5.22 34.32
C ALA A 445 -4.89 -4.29 35.18
N ASN A 446 -6.19 -4.21 34.86
CA ASN A 446 -7.14 -3.30 35.53
C ASN A 446 -8.60 -3.72 35.28
N ALA A 447 -9.53 -3.06 36.00
CA ALA A 447 -10.97 -3.34 35.91
C ALA A 447 -11.53 -3.14 34.47
N HIS A 448 -11.03 -2.14 33.73
CA HIS A 448 -11.48 -1.89 32.35
C HIS A 448 -11.13 -3.03 31.42
N VAL A 449 -9.93 -3.61 31.56
CA VAL A 449 -9.53 -4.80 30.80
C VAL A 449 -10.37 -6.02 31.20
N ALA A 450 -10.71 -6.17 32.50
CA ALA A 450 -11.55 -7.27 32.99
C ALA A 450 -12.98 -7.24 32.41
N GLU A 451 -13.50 -6.06 32.04
CA GLU A 451 -14.85 -5.88 31.48
C GLU A 451 -14.90 -6.02 29.96
N LEU A 452 -13.76 -6.22 29.28
CA LEU A 452 -13.70 -6.36 27.82
C LEU A 452 -14.52 -7.58 27.36
N LYS A 453 -15.31 -7.36 26.31
CA LYS A 453 -16.06 -8.42 25.62
C LYS A 453 -15.29 -8.84 24.38
N ASP A 454 -15.24 -10.16 24.14
CA ASP A 454 -14.60 -10.73 22.96
C ASP A 454 -15.25 -10.23 21.65
N ILE A 455 -14.64 -10.54 20.52
CA ILE A 455 -15.07 -10.08 19.20
C ILE A 455 -16.48 -10.55 18.86
N ASN A 456 -17.25 -9.67 18.25
CA ASN A 456 -18.56 -10.00 17.70
C ASN A 456 -18.42 -10.59 16.27
N GLY A 457 -19.55 -11.11 15.72
CA GLY A 457 -19.55 -11.77 14.41
C GLY A 457 -19.05 -10.88 13.25
N ARG A 458 -19.27 -9.55 13.29
CA ARG A 458 -18.79 -8.61 12.30
C ARG A 458 -17.26 -8.44 12.39
N GLU A 459 -16.73 -8.28 13.59
CA GLU A 459 -15.29 -8.19 13.82
C GLU A 459 -14.60 -9.50 13.45
N ALA A 460 -15.20 -10.64 13.80
CA ALA A 460 -14.71 -11.97 13.43
C ALA A 460 -14.69 -12.16 11.91
N LEU A 461 -15.69 -11.66 11.17
CA LEU A 461 -15.72 -11.71 9.72
C LEU A 461 -14.54 -10.92 9.12
N VAL A 462 -14.34 -9.68 9.55
CA VAL A 462 -13.24 -8.83 9.03
C VAL A 462 -11.89 -9.47 9.32
N LEU A 463 -11.63 -9.87 10.57
CA LEU A 463 -10.38 -10.51 10.95
C LEU A 463 -10.22 -11.87 10.26
N GLY A 464 -11.29 -12.62 10.06
CA GLY A 464 -11.29 -13.90 9.34
C GLY A 464 -10.89 -13.78 7.88
N VAL A 465 -11.38 -12.74 7.17
CA VAL A 465 -10.97 -12.48 5.77
C VAL A 465 -9.49 -12.06 5.70
N PHE A 466 -9.02 -11.22 6.62
CA PHE A 466 -7.59 -10.91 6.71
C PHE A 466 -6.76 -12.17 7.01
N ALA A 467 -7.20 -13.02 7.93
CA ALA A 467 -6.51 -14.27 8.28
C ALA A 467 -6.44 -15.23 7.07
N LEU A 468 -7.54 -15.34 6.31
CA LEU A 468 -7.55 -16.13 5.09
C LEU A 468 -6.53 -15.61 4.08
N GLY A 469 -6.45 -14.29 3.84
CA GLY A 469 -5.47 -13.68 2.93
C GLY A 469 -4.03 -13.92 3.39
N VAL A 470 -3.75 -13.75 4.68
CA VAL A 470 -2.42 -13.97 5.29
C VAL A 470 -1.98 -15.43 5.13
N LEU A 471 -2.87 -16.38 5.41
CA LEU A 471 -2.55 -17.82 5.29
C LEU A 471 -2.49 -18.28 3.84
N ALA A 472 -3.45 -17.87 2.99
CA ALA A 472 -3.46 -18.25 1.59
C ALA A 472 -2.18 -17.81 0.87
N LEU A 473 -1.77 -16.55 1.04
CA LEU A 473 -0.55 -16.03 0.43
C LEU A 473 0.73 -16.58 1.09
N GLY A 474 0.66 -16.97 2.36
CA GLY A 474 1.79 -17.57 3.07
C GLY A 474 2.03 -19.04 2.71
N LEU A 475 0.97 -19.81 2.51
CA LEU A 475 1.04 -21.24 2.20
C LEU A 475 1.10 -21.51 0.69
N TYR A 476 0.44 -20.70 -0.12
CA TYR A 476 0.36 -20.89 -1.56
C TYR A 476 0.41 -19.56 -2.32
N PRO A 477 1.59 -18.89 -2.38
CA PRO A 477 1.75 -17.61 -3.06
C PRO A 477 1.67 -17.70 -4.59
N LYS A 478 1.74 -18.91 -5.17
CA LYS A 478 1.86 -19.17 -6.60
C LYS A 478 0.80 -18.42 -7.45
N PRO A 479 -0.50 -18.38 -7.12
CA PRO A 479 -1.46 -17.65 -7.94
C PRO A 479 -1.16 -16.15 -8.06
N LEU A 480 -0.62 -15.53 -6.99
CA LEU A 480 -0.22 -14.12 -7.01
C LEU A 480 1.06 -13.93 -7.84
N THR A 481 2.05 -14.80 -7.69
CA THR A 481 3.30 -14.71 -8.45
C THR A 481 3.06 -14.96 -9.94
N ASP A 482 2.28 -15.97 -10.31
CA ASP A 482 1.93 -16.28 -11.71
C ASP A 482 1.18 -15.10 -12.38
N LEU A 483 0.28 -14.43 -11.65
CA LEU A 483 -0.42 -13.23 -12.15
C LEU A 483 0.56 -12.13 -12.57
N MET A 484 1.60 -11.92 -11.78
CA MET A 484 2.53 -10.80 -11.95
C MET A 484 3.76 -11.16 -12.81
N GLU A 485 4.08 -12.44 -12.96
CA GLU A 485 5.32 -12.92 -13.59
C GLU A 485 5.59 -12.31 -14.97
N PRO A 486 4.67 -12.31 -15.95
CA PRO A 486 4.94 -11.75 -17.26
C PRO A 486 5.18 -10.23 -17.23
N SER A 487 4.47 -9.52 -16.35
CA SER A 487 4.65 -8.06 -16.16
C SER A 487 5.99 -7.74 -15.51
N ILE A 488 6.42 -8.55 -14.54
CA ILE A 488 7.72 -8.44 -13.87
C ILE A 488 8.86 -8.77 -14.86
N ALA A 489 8.70 -9.81 -15.67
CA ALA A 489 9.69 -10.17 -16.71
C ALA A 489 9.88 -9.01 -17.72
N LYS A 490 8.77 -8.40 -18.15
CA LYS A 490 8.80 -7.21 -19.01
C LYS A 490 9.53 -6.04 -18.36
N LEU A 491 9.23 -5.75 -17.09
CA LEU A 491 9.91 -4.70 -16.34
C LEU A 491 11.40 -5.00 -16.18
N ALA A 492 11.77 -6.25 -15.88
CA ALA A 492 13.17 -6.68 -15.80
C ALA A 492 13.92 -6.46 -17.13
N ALA A 493 13.28 -6.72 -18.27
CA ALA A 493 13.85 -6.43 -19.59
C ALA A 493 13.99 -4.91 -19.83
N GLN A 494 13.04 -4.09 -19.38
CA GLN A 494 13.10 -2.63 -19.50
C GLN A 494 14.26 -2.03 -18.70
N ILE A 495 14.48 -2.48 -17.46
CA ILE A 495 15.59 -2.00 -16.62
C ILE A 495 16.97 -2.46 -17.13
N ALA A 496 17.01 -3.52 -17.93
CA ALA A 496 18.25 -4.01 -18.57
C ALA A 496 18.65 -3.20 -19.79
N THR A 497 17.79 -2.34 -20.31
CA THR A 497 17.99 -1.59 -21.55
C THR A 497 18.38 -0.16 -21.23
N SER A 498 19.64 0.24 -21.56
CA SER A 498 20.07 1.63 -21.47
C SER A 498 19.31 2.51 -22.48
N LYS A 499 19.06 3.75 -22.09
CA LYS A 499 18.42 4.78 -22.93
C LYS A 499 19.35 5.96 -23.27
N LEU A 500 20.63 5.81 -22.93
CA LEU A 500 21.69 6.79 -23.24
C LEU A 500 22.13 6.69 -24.69
#